data_8e50662150dd9c8a4f3785c1b90fab0e
#
_entry.id   8e50662150dd9c8a4f3785c1b90fab0e
#
_cell.length_a   1.000
_cell.length_b   1.000
_cell.length_c   1.000
_cell.angle_alpha   90.00
_cell.angle_beta   90.00
_cell.angle_gamma   90.00
#
_symmetry.space_group_name_H-M   'P 1'
#
loop_
_entity.id
_entity.type
_entity.pdbx_description
1 polymer ?
#
loop_
_entity_poly.entity_id
_entity_poly.type
_entity_poly.pdbx_seq_one_letter_code
_entity_poly.pdbx_strand_id
1 'polypeptide(L)'
;MTLAEEKQVQRKAGITARRALAPETRAAANAALCARLAALPCFRQARTILLYAAFGGEADLATLAETARGLGKTLAYPVCGENFSLTAAVPGEDGWEAGAYGIRTPILSRAEILPPEALDLIFVPCTAFD
;
A
#
# COMPACT_ATOMS: atom_id res chain seq x y z
N MET A 1 6.15 14.68 -27.73
CA MET A 1 5.64 13.62 -26.82
C MET A 1 4.34 14.07 -26.17
N THR A 2 3.38 13.19 -26.09
CA THR A 2 2.15 13.46 -25.34
C THR A 2 2.40 13.31 -23.84
N LEU A 3 1.53 13.87 -23.02
CA LEU A 3 1.58 13.70 -21.55
C LEU A 3 1.54 12.21 -21.16
N ALA A 4 0.76 11.39 -21.87
CA ALA A 4 0.69 9.96 -21.62
C ALA A 4 2.03 9.26 -21.89
N GLU A 5 2.72 9.66 -22.97
CA GLU A 5 4.04 9.13 -23.30
C GLU A 5 5.09 9.57 -22.27
N GLU A 6 5.05 10.82 -21.84
CA GLU A 6 5.95 11.33 -20.77
C GLU A 6 5.77 10.57 -19.47
N LYS A 7 4.53 10.37 -19.05
CA LYS A 7 4.21 9.57 -17.86
C LYS A 7 4.73 8.14 -17.98
N GLN A 8 4.61 7.54 -19.16
CA GLN A 8 5.10 6.18 -19.39
C GLN A 8 6.63 6.10 -19.32
N VAL A 9 7.34 7.10 -19.86
CA VAL A 9 8.80 7.20 -19.75
C VAL A 9 9.22 7.29 -18.27
N GLN A 10 8.59 8.18 -17.51
CA GLN A 10 8.89 8.33 -16.07
C GLN A 10 8.60 7.06 -15.29
N ARG A 11 7.48 6.39 -15.59
CA ARG A 11 7.11 5.13 -14.94
C ARG A 11 8.16 4.05 -15.20
N LYS A 12 8.59 3.88 -16.43
CA LYS A 12 9.64 2.91 -16.79
C LYS A 12 10.96 3.21 -16.08
N ALA A 13 11.37 4.47 -16.07
CA ALA A 13 12.58 4.91 -15.38
C ALA A 13 12.50 4.62 -13.87
N GLY A 14 11.39 4.92 -13.24
CA GLY A 14 11.17 4.66 -11.82
C GLY A 14 11.19 3.17 -11.49
N ILE A 15 10.55 2.34 -12.30
CA ILE A 15 10.57 0.89 -12.14
C ILE A 15 12.00 0.33 -12.27
N THR A 16 12.74 0.79 -13.28
CA THR A 16 14.14 0.38 -13.50
C THR A 16 15.01 0.75 -12.31
N ALA A 17 14.91 1.99 -11.84
CA ALA A 17 15.68 2.47 -10.69
C ALA A 17 15.35 1.67 -9.42
N ARG A 18 14.09 1.39 -9.20
CA ARG A 18 13.61 0.62 -8.06
C ARG A 18 14.13 -0.82 -8.06
N ARG A 19 14.14 -1.47 -9.23
CA ARG A 19 14.66 -2.84 -9.41
C ARG A 19 16.17 -2.93 -9.26
N ALA A 20 16.89 -1.84 -9.56
CA ALA A 20 18.33 -1.78 -9.45
C ALA A 20 18.82 -1.63 -8.00
N LEU A 21 17.95 -1.35 -7.04
CA LEU A 21 18.36 -1.24 -5.65
C LEU A 21 18.81 -2.58 -5.08
N ALA A 22 19.95 -2.56 -4.37
CA ALA A 22 20.41 -3.72 -3.63
C ALA A 22 19.42 -4.09 -2.51
N PRO A 23 19.26 -5.39 -2.17
CA PRO A 23 18.33 -5.80 -1.11
C PRO A 23 18.54 -5.08 0.23
N GLU A 24 19.80 -4.85 0.61
CA GLU A 24 20.14 -4.15 1.87
C GLU A 24 19.73 -2.68 1.83
N THR A 25 19.93 -2.02 0.70
CA THR A 25 19.53 -0.62 0.50
C THR A 25 18.02 -0.50 0.54
N ARG A 26 17.31 -1.42 -0.10
CA ARG A 26 15.86 -1.46 -0.10
C ARG A 26 15.30 -1.68 1.30
N ALA A 27 15.86 -2.64 2.05
CA ALA A 27 15.44 -2.91 3.42
C ALA A 27 15.66 -1.70 4.34
N ALA A 28 16.81 -1.03 4.24
CA ALA A 28 17.11 0.17 5.00
C ALA A 28 16.17 1.32 4.65
N ALA A 29 15.87 1.52 3.38
CA ALA A 29 14.95 2.57 2.92
C ALA A 29 13.53 2.31 3.42
N ASN A 30 13.04 1.08 3.35
CA ASN A 30 11.72 0.70 3.86
C ASN A 30 11.63 0.91 5.38
N ALA A 31 12.65 0.52 6.12
CA ALA A 31 12.70 0.73 7.58
C ALA A 31 12.65 2.22 7.93
N ALA A 32 13.45 3.04 7.24
CA ALA A 32 13.48 4.49 7.45
C ALA A 32 12.13 5.14 7.11
N LEU A 33 11.52 4.72 6.00
CA LEU A 33 10.21 5.23 5.59
C LEU A 33 9.15 4.89 6.63
N CYS A 34 9.06 3.65 7.06
CA CYS A 34 8.08 3.23 8.07
C CYS A 34 8.27 3.99 9.39
N ALA A 35 9.50 4.22 9.82
CA ALA A 35 9.78 5.00 11.03
C ALA A 35 9.29 6.44 10.89
N ARG A 36 9.53 7.07 9.75
CA ARG A 36 9.07 8.45 9.48
C ARG A 36 7.54 8.53 9.43
N LEU A 37 6.90 7.59 8.75
CA LEU A 37 5.44 7.57 8.64
C LEU A 37 4.78 7.35 10.00
N ALA A 38 5.33 6.47 10.83
CA ALA A 38 4.83 6.22 12.17
C ALA A 38 4.90 7.44 13.08
N ALA A 39 5.82 8.38 12.81
CA ALA A 39 5.98 9.61 13.57
C ALA A 39 5.04 10.74 13.11
N LEU A 40 4.39 10.61 11.96
CA LEU A 40 3.50 11.65 11.45
C LEU A 40 2.24 11.79 12.32
N PRO A 41 1.83 13.04 12.63
CA PRO A 41 0.58 13.26 13.38
C PRO A 41 -0.64 12.63 12.73
N CYS A 42 -0.77 12.70 11.41
CA CYS A 42 -1.89 12.09 10.70
C CYS A 42 -1.96 10.57 10.89
N PHE A 43 -0.81 9.88 10.92
CA PHE A 43 -0.77 8.46 11.24
C PHE A 43 -1.16 8.19 12.69
N ARG A 44 -0.63 8.97 13.61
CA ARG A 44 -0.86 8.79 15.05
C ARG A 44 -2.33 9.00 15.42
N GLN A 45 -3.00 9.96 14.78
CA GLN A 45 -4.39 10.30 15.03
C GLN A 45 -5.38 9.39 14.30
N ALA A 46 -5.00 8.83 13.15
CA ALA A 46 -5.85 7.97 12.36
C ALA A 46 -6.20 6.68 13.12
N ARG A 47 -7.46 6.28 13.08
CA ARG A 47 -7.95 5.02 13.65
C ARG A 47 -8.08 3.93 12.61
N THR A 48 -8.54 4.30 11.42
CA THR A 48 -8.77 3.38 10.30
C THR A 48 -7.93 3.83 9.13
N ILE A 49 -7.04 2.95 8.67
CA ILE A 49 -6.04 3.25 7.66
C ILE A 49 -6.17 2.26 6.51
N LEU A 50 -6.18 2.78 5.27
CA LEU A 50 -6.02 1.96 4.08
C LEU A 50 -4.53 1.88 3.74
N LEU A 51 -4.00 0.67 3.76
CA LEU A 51 -2.65 0.33 3.31
C LEU A 51 -2.72 -0.38 1.96
N TYR A 52 -1.60 -0.79 1.45
CA TYR A 52 -1.47 -1.65 0.29
C TYR A 52 -0.48 -2.77 0.56
N ALA A 53 -0.64 -3.91 -0.09
CA ALA A 53 0.35 -4.98 -0.08
C ALA A 53 1.39 -4.69 -1.16
N ALA A 54 2.65 -4.49 -0.76
CA ALA A 54 3.71 -4.13 -1.70
C ALA A 54 3.92 -5.22 -2.76
N PHE A 55 4.09 -4.78 -4.00
CA PHE A 55 4.29 -5.65 -5.16
C PHE A 55 5.36 -5.04 -6.08
N GLY A 56 6.18 -5.89 -6.68
CA GLY A 56 7.14 -5.46 -7.69
C GLY A 56 8.18 -4.44 -7.21
N GLY A 57 8.60 -4.52 -5.95
CA GLY A 57 9.57 -3.62 -5.37
C GLY A 57 9.00 -2.28 -4.89
N GLU A 58 7.68 -2.14 -4.78
CA GLU A 58 7.06 -1.00 -4.14
C GLU A 58 7.58 -0.83 -2.71
N ALA A 59 7.51 0.40 -2.18
CA ALA A 59 7.82 0.66 -0.78
C ALA A 59 7.00 -0.28 0.11
N ASP A 60 7.67 -1.03 0.96
CA ASP A 60 7.02 -2.05 1.80
C ASP A 60 6.65 -1.45 3.16
N LEU A 61 5.35 -1.39 3.44
CA LEU A 61 4.80 -0.85 4.67
C LEU A 61 4.41 -1.93 5.69
N ALA A 62 4.91 -3.16 5.54
CA ALA A 62 4.57 -4.26 6.45
C ALA A 62 4.91 -3.94 7.92
N THR A 63 6.06 -3.32 8.17
CA THR A 63 6.46 -2.90 9.52
C THR A 63 5.54 -1.81 10.06
N LEU A 64 5.09 -0.87 9.22
CA LEU A 64 4.11 0.14 9.61
C LEU A 64 2.77 -0.51 9.97
N ALA A 65 2.36 -1.53 9.23
CA ALA A 65 1.15 -2.30 9.53
C ALA A 65 1.22 -2.96 10.91
N GLU A 66 2.36 -3.55 11.26
CA GLU A 66 2.56 -4.14 12.59
C GLU A 66 2.49 -3.09 13.69
N THR A 67 3.11 -1.93 13.49
CA THR A 67 3.02 -0.79 14.41
C THR A 67 1.58 -0.35 14.60
N ALA A 68 0.84 -0.21 13.51
CA ALA A 68 -0.57 0.20 13.55
C ALA A 68 -1.44 -0.81 14.32
N ARG A 69 -1.23 -2.11 14.10
CA ARG A 69 -1.94 -3.15 14.85
C ARG A 69 -1.62 -3.08 16.34
N GLY A 70 -0.36 -2.89 16.71
CA GLY A 70 0.07 -2.72 18.09
C GLY A 70 -0.55 -1.52 18.78
N LEU A 71 -0.92 -0.48 18.02
CA LEU A 71 -1.62 0.70 18.51
C LEU A 71 -3.14 0.56 18.50
N GLY A 72 -3.67 -0.60 18.14
CA GLY A 72 -5.11 -0.85 18.10
C GLY A 72 -5.84 -0.22 16.92
N LYS A 73 -5.12 0.16 15.86
CA LYS A 73 -5.71 0.72 14.65
C LYS A 73 -6.31 -0.36 13.76
N THR A 74 -7.34 0.00 13.01
CA THR A 74 -7.95 -0.87 12.00
C THR A 74 -7.24 -0.68 10.68
N LEU A 75 -6.82 -1.77 10.05
CA LEU A 75 -6.15 -1.76 8.75
C LEU A 75 -7.04 -2.37 7.69
N ALA A 76 -7.29 -1.60 6.64
CA ALA A 76 -7.95 -2.04 5.43
C ALA A 76 -6.95 -2.12 4.27
N TYR A 77 -7.26 -2.93 3.29
CA TYR A 77 -6.46 -3.11 2.08
C TYR A 77 -7.37 -3.04 0.86
N PRO A 78 -6.87 -2.54 -0.29
CA PRO A 78 -7.69 -2.41 -1.47
C PRO A 78 -7.92 -3.77 -2.13
N VAL A 79 -9.16 -4.00 -2.55
CA VAL A 79 -9.52 -5.13 -3.42
C VAL A 79 -9.97 -4.56 -4.75
N CYS A 80 -9.29 -4.96 -5.83
CA CYS A 80 -9.62 -4.52 -7.18
C CYS A 80 -10.88 -5.20 -7.68
N GLY A 81 -11.80 -4.40 -8.18
CA GLY A 81 -13.03 -4.86 -8.82
C GLY A 81 -13.05 -4.52 -10.31
N GLU A 82 -14.22 -4.61 -10.92
CA GLU A 82 -14.45 -4.26 -12.31
C GLU A 82 -14.29 -2.74 -12.52
N ASN A 83 -13.90 -2.37 -13.75
CA ASN A 83 -13.77 -0.97 -14.17
C ASN A 83 -12.84 -0.14 -13.28
N PHE A 84 -11.72 -0.73 -12.83
CA PHE A 84 -10.73 -0.07 -11.96
C PHE A 84 -11.30 0.38 -10.61
N SER A 85 -12.42 -0.19 -10.18
CA SER A 85 -12.96 0.09 -8.85
C SER A 85 -12.09 -0.55 -7.77
N LEU A 86 -12.07 0.10 -6.60
CA LEU A 86 -11.39 -0.41 -5.41
C LEU A 86 -12.38 -0.46 -4.24
N THR A 87 -12.29 -1.56 -3.51
CA THR A 87 -13.04 -1.74 -2.26
C THR A 87 -12.05 -1.81 -1.11
N ALA A 88 -12.29 -1.05 -0.05
CA ALA A 88 -11.51 -1.14 1.17
C ALA A 88 -12.04 -2.30 2.03
N ALA A 89 -11.18 -3.26 2.34
CA ALA A 89 -11.55 -4.45 3.07
C ALA A 89 -10.60 -4.71 4.24
N VAL A 90 -11.16 -4.99 5.41
CA VAL A 90 -10.39 -5.41 6.59
C VAL A 90 -10.37 -6.94 6.57
N PRO A 91 -9.22 -7.58 6.28
CA PRO A 91 -9.14 -9.02 6.22
C PRO A 91 -9.31 -9.66 7.60
N GLY A 92 -10.01 -10.79 7.65
CA GLY A 92 -10.05 -11.63 8.83
C GLY A 92 -8.79 -12.49 8.98
N GLU A 93 -8.76 -13.34 10.00
CA GLU A 93 -7.73 -14.37 10.14
C GLU A 93 -7.74 -15.27 8.89
N ASP A 94 -6.55 -15.53 8.34
CA ASP A 94 -6.38 -16.29 7.09
C ASP A 94 -7.23 -15.78 5.91
N GLY A 95 -7.57 -14.50 5.94
CA GLY A 95 -8.44 -13.85 4.97
C GLY A 95 -7.74 -13.29 3.73
N TRP A 96 -6.59 -13.83 3.33
CA TRP A 96 -5.81 -13.38 2.19
C TRP A 96 -5.73 -14.43 1.09
N GLU A 97 -5.72 -13.97 -0.16
CA GLU A 97 -5.52 -14.82 -1.34
C GLU A 97 -4.63 -14.11 -2.37
N ALA A 98 -4.19 -14.84 -3.40
CA ALA A 98 -3.54 -14.25 -4.55
C ALA A 98 -4.62 -13.62 -5.44
N GLY A 99 -4.51 -12.31 -5.66
CA GLY A 99 -5.43 -11.56 -6.52
C GLY A 99 -4.88 -11.38 -7.93
N ALA A 100 -5.40 -10.35 -8.63
CA ALA A 100 -4.94 -9.97 -9.95
C ALA A 100 -3.43 -9.70 -9.94
N TYR A 101 -2.72 -10.16 -10.97
CA TYR A 101 -1.27 -10.01 -11.12
C TYR A 101 -0.43 -10.65 -10.00
N GLY A 102 -1.00 -11.60 -9.24
CA GLY A 102 -0.32 -12.23 -8.10
C GLY A 102 -0.20 -11.34 -6.87
N ILE A 103 -0.83 -10.19 -6.84
CA ILE A 103 -0.83 -9.28 -5.70
C ILE A 103 -1.73 -9.87 -4.61
N ARG A 104 -1.23 -9.95 -3.38
CA ARG A 104 -2.04 -10.43 -2.26
C ARG A 104 -3.20 -9.47 -2.00
N THR A 105 -4.37 -10.05 -1.82
CA THR A 105 -5.61 -9.30 -1.61
C THR A 105 -6.45 -9.95 -0.51
N PRO A 106 -7.22 -9.19 0.27
CA PRO A 106 -8.19 -9.77 1.18
C PRO A 106 -9.25 -10.58 0.44
N ILE A 107 -9.69 -11.68 1.06
CA ILE A 107 -10.83 -12.46 0.58
C ILE A 107 -12.10 -11.73 0.98
N LEU A 108 -12.84 -11.18 0.02
CA LEU A 108 -14.02 -10.33 0.28
C LEU A 108 -15.07 -11.03 1.14
N SER A 109 -15.31 -12.33 0.94
CA SER A 109 -16.29 -13.09 1.72
C SER A 109 -15.92 -13.27 3.18
N ARG A 110 -14.66 -13.00 3.56
CA ARG A 110 -14.12 -13.12 4.92
C ARG A 110 -13.64 -11.79 5.48
N ALA A 111 -13.94 -10.69 4.79
CA ALA A 111 -13.47 -9.36 5.15
C ALA A 111 -14.63 -8.47 5.55
N GLU A 112 -14.35 -7.50 6.42
CA GLU A 112 -15.25 -6.38 6.67
C GLU A 112 -15.02 -5.33 5.59
N ILE A 113 -16.05 -5.01 4.84
CA ILE A 113 -16.00 -3.99 3.80
C ILE A 113 -16.29 -2.63 4.42
N LEU A 114 -15.41 -1.66 4.16
CA LEU A 114 -15.56 -0.31 4.68
C LEU A 114 -15.92 0.67 3.56
N PRO A 115 -16.85 1.61 3.82
CA PRO A 115 -17.07 2.72 2.89
C PRO A 115 -15.87 3.67 2.94
N PRO A 116 -15.61 4.44 1.86
CA PRO A 116 -14.48 5.39 1.83
C PRO A 116 -14.51 6.40 2.98
N GLU A 117 -15.67 6.80 3.43
CA GLU A 117 -15.87 7.77 4.52
C GLU A 117 -15.37 7.25 5.87
N ALA A 118 -15.24 5.94 6.04
CA ALA A 118 -14.71 5.35 7.26
C ALA A 118 -13.18 5.41 7.36
N LEU A 119 -12.49 5.74 6.27
CA LEU A 119 -11.03 5.79 6.22
C LEU A 119 -10.52 7.15 6.70
N ASP A 120 -9.62 7.14 7.67
CA ASP A 120 -9.00 8.36 8.21
C ASP A 120 -7.71 8.72 7.46
N LEU A 121 -7.02 7.74 6.90
CA LEU A 121 -5.76 7.91 6.21
C LEU A 121 -5.61 6.85 5.13
N ILE A 122 -5.09 7.24 3.97
CA ILE A 122 -4.86 6.35 2.83
C ILE A 122 -3.39 6.46 2.41
N PHE A 123 -2.72 5.32 2.30
CA PHE A 123 -1.38 5.23 1.70
C PHE A 123 -1.51 4.73 0.26
N VAL A 124 -0.98 5.51 -0.67
CA VAL A 124 -1.04 5.22 -2.11
C VAL A 124 0.36 4.95 -2.63
N PRO A 125 0.62 3.76 -3.23
CA PRO A 125 1.91 3.51 -3.86
C PRO A 125 2.03 4.30 -5.16
N CYS A 126 3.25 4.72 -5.50
CA CYS A 126 3.54 5.38 -6.77
C CYS A 126 4.92 4.98 -7.27
N THR A 127 5.15 5.13 -8.58
CA THR A 127 6.45 4.87 -9.20
C THR A 127 7.28 6.14 -9.37
N ALA A 128 6.62 7.27 -9.45
CA ALA A 128 7.25 8.58 -9.56
C ALA A 128 6.26 9.66 -9.07
N PHE A 129 6.82 10.75 -8.55
CA PHE A 129 6.04 11.92 -8.11
C PHE A 129 6.87 13.18 -8.31
N ASP A 130 6.23 14.33 -8.37
CA ASP A 130 6.84 15.67 -8.48
C ASP A 130 6.50 16.54 -7.28
#